data_1bf1f272044f5dabe80a922616e67a90
#
_entry.id   1bf1f272044f5dabe80a922616e67a90
#
_cell.length_a   1.000
_cell.length_b   1.000
_cell.length_c   1.000
_cell.angle_alpha   90.00
_cell.angle_beta   90.00
_cell.angle_gamma   90.00
#
_symmetry.space_group_name_H-M   'P 1'
#
loop_
_entity.id
_entity.type
_entity.pdbx_description
1 polymer ?
#
loop_
_entity_poly.entity_id
_entity_poly.type
_entity_poly.pdbx_seq_one_letter_code
_entity_poly.pdbx_strand_id
1 'polypeptide(L)'
;MKYFAGEYDVAVIGAGHAGIEAALAAARLGCKTAVFTINMDAVGNCPCNPSIGGTAKGHLVREIDALGGEMGKTADECFLQSRMLNRGKGPAVHSLRAQIDRRKYSTVMKHKLELQKNLELRQAEIVEIEKTEDGYDLTTRMLAVFHCKTVVIATGTYLGGRIFVGEVSYESGPDGIFPASFLGASLKKLGLPLRRFKTGTPARVSRNSIDYTDLEVQKGDEPPQPFSYETESLGENKVDCYISWTNDETKQIILENIHRSPLYAGKIEGIGPRYCPSFEDKIMRFKDKPRHQLFIEPCGLDTEEMYLQGMSSSLPEEVQLKFYHTIKGLENCVIMRPAYAIEYDCVDPTAMLATLEFKDFPNLFGAGQFNGSSGYEEAAAQGLVAGINAALKVLGKSPLILDRAGSYIGTLVDDLVTKGANEPYRMMTSRSEYRLILRQDNADERLTPLGHEIGLISEERYQKFLNKQELKKQEIKRLKTTVISPTEEVNKILTERGTSEITTGVHLIDLIKRPQLDYKSLESIDTGRPKLDPNIFEQVEVEIKYEGYISKQLKQVEQMRKLENRRLPDDFDYRTIKGLRLEAQEKLNKIKPLSIGQASRISGVSPADISVLLIWLAQNK
;
A
#
# COMPACT_ATOMS: atom_id res chain seq x y z
N MET A 1 12.37 2.90 39.61
CA MET A 1 13.34 1.82 39.32
C MET A 1 12.78 1.00 38.19
N LYS A 2 13.59 0.66 37.15
CA LYS A 2 13.15 -0.29 36.11
C LYS A 2 12.84 -1.64 36.74
N TYR A 3 11.82 -2.34 36.24
CA TYR A 3 11.45 -3.69 36.69
C TYR A 3 11.13 -4.57 35.48
N PHE A 4 11.47 -5.85 35.56
CA PHE A 4 11.15 -6.83 34.53
C PHE A 4 9.65 -7.12 34.52
N ALA A 5 9.02 -6.97 33.37
CA ALA A 5 7.57 -7.07 33.21
C ALA A 5 7.12 -8.27 32.36
N GLY A 6 8.03 -8.93 31.65
CA GLY A 6 7.74 -10.12 30.85
C GLY A 6 8.63 -10.27 29.64
N GLU A 7 8.40 -11.35 28.90
CA GLU A 7 9.15 -11.70 27.70
C GLU A 7 8.22 -12.12 26.56
N TYR A 8 8.65 -11.82 25.33
CA TYR A 8 7.93 -12.16 24.10
C TYR A 8 8.89 -12.66 23.02
N ASP A 9 8.37 -13.48 22.11
CA ASP A 9 9.11 -13.87 20.91
C ASP A 9 9.21 -12.70 19.93
N VAL A 10 8.09 -11.99 19.71
CA VAL A 10 7.99 -10.86 18.81
C VAL A 10 7.34 -9.68 19.53
N ALA A 11 7.99 -8.52 19.53
CA ALA A 11 7.39 -7.27 19.96
C ALA A 11 7.16 -6.33 18.78
N VAL A 12 6.00 -5.68 18.74
CA VAL A 12 5.65 -4.69 17.72
C VAL A 12 5.42 -3.34 18.39
N ILE A 13 6.15 -2.31 17.96
CA ILE A 13 6.04 -0.95 18.50
C ILE A 13 5.19 -0.09 17.55
N GLY A 14 3.95 0.16 17.94
CA GLY A 14 2.94 0.89 17.17
C GLY A 14 1.86 -0.02 16.63
N ALA A 15 0.59 0.35 16.81
CA ALA A 15 -0.60 -0.37 16.34
C ALA A 15 -1.32 0.35 15.18
N GLY A 16 -0.56 0.99 14.28
CA GLY A 16 -1.04 1.44 12.97
C GLY A 16 -1.15 0.26 12.00
N HIS A 17 -1.44 0.54 10.72
CA HIS A 17 -1.66 -0.50 9.72
C HIS A 17 -0.48 -1.49 9.61
N ALA A 18 0.76 -1.00 9.69
CA ALA A 18 1.94 -1.88 9.68
C ALA A 18 2.02 -2.75 10.94
N GLY A 19 1.81 -2.15 12.11
CA GLY A 19 1.91 -2.88 13.37
C GLY A 19 0.83 -3.94 13.52
N ILE A 20 -0.38 -3.67 13.07
CA ILE A 20 -1.49 -4.64 13.08
C ILE A 20 -1.15 -5.86 12.25
N GLU A 21 -0.75 -5.68 10.99
CA GLU A 21 -0.40 -6.79 10.11
C GLU A 21 0.80 -7.58 10.63
N ALA A 22 1.81 -6.89 11.18
CA ALA A 22 2.98 -7.54 11.76
C ALA A 22 2.63 -8.39 12.98
N ALA A 23 1.82 -7.85 13.89
CA ALA A 23 1.43 -8.54 15.11
C ALA A 23 0.53 -9.75 14.83
N LEU A 24 -0.48 -9.58 13.96
CA LEU A 24 -1.37 -10.67 13.57
C LEU A 24 -0.61 -11.80 12.86
N ALA A 25 0.30 -11.46 11.94
CA ALA A 25 1.12 -12.45 11.24
C ALA A 25 1.99 -13.25 12.23
N ALA A 26 2.72 -12.58 13.12
CA ALA A 26 3.59 -13.25 14.08
C ALA A 26 2.81 -14.15 15.04
N ALA A 27 1.69 -13.67 15.58
CA ALA A 27 0.85 -14.45 16.50
C ALA A 27 0.17 -15.65 15.83
N ARG A 28 -0.29 -15.51 14.57
CA ARG A 28 -0.89 -16.59 13.77
C ARG A 28 0.13 -17.67 13.43
N LEU A 29 1.41 -17.31 13.28
CA LEU A 29 2.51 -18.26 13.08
C LEU A 29 2.94 -18.96 14.39
N GLY A 30 2.30 -18.63 15.51
CA GLY A 30 2.48 -19.31 16.80
C GLY A 30 3.47 -18.62 17.75
N CYS A 31 4.03 -17.45 17.40
CA CYS A 31 4.92 -16.70 18.27
C CYS A 31 4.15 -15.99 19.39
N LYS A 32 4.67 -15.99 20.61
CA LYS A 32 4.19 -15.16 21.70
C LYS A 32 4.50 -13.69 21.38
N THR A 33 3.47 -12.93 21.03
CA THR A 33 3.58 -11.60 20.44
C THR A 33 3.00 -10.53 21.37
N ALA A 34 3.67 -9.39 21.49
CA ALA A 34 3.08 -8.19 22.09
C ALA A 34 3.05 -7.04 21.08
N VAL A 35 1.97 -6.26 21.08
CA VAL A 35 1.91 -4.99 20.36
C VAL A 35 1.71 -3.86 21.36
N PHE A 36 2.64 -2.88 21.33
CA PHE A 36 2.63 -1.71 22.19
C PHE A 36 2.10 -0.50 21.43
N THR A 37 1.07 0.14 21.95
CA THR A 37 0.50 1.36 21.39
C THR A 37 0.44 2.47 22.41
N ILE A 38 0.65 3.71 21.98
CA ILE A 38 0.52 4.88 22.85
C ILE A 38 -0.93 5.19 23.21
N ASN A 39 -1.89 4.72 22.40
CA ASN A 39 -3.32 4.91 22.62
C ASN A 39 -4.11 3.73 22.02
N MET A 40 -4.87 3.03 22.88
CA MET A 40 -5.71 1.89 22.49
C MET A 40 -6.84 2.27 21.53
N ASP A 41 -7.35 3.50 21.61
CA ASP A 41 -8.46 3.97 20.77
C ASP A 41 -7.99 4.52 19.42
N ALA A 42 -6.68 4.45 19.16
CA ALA A 42 -6.06 4.83 17.90
C ALA A 42 -5.48 3.63 17.12
N VAL A 43 -5.81 2.41 17.51
CA VAL A 43 -5.46 1.21 16.74
C VAL A 43 -6.07 1.29 15.35
N GLY A 44 -5.26 1.09 14.30
CA GLY A 44 -5.74 1.18 12.90
C GLY A 44 -6.28 2.55 12.52
N ASN A 45 -5.87 3.61 13.20
CA ASN A 45 -6.36 4.95 12.91
C ASN A 45 -6.06 5.38 11.46
N CYS A 46 -7.04 6.00 10.82
CA CYS A 46 -6.94 6.55 9.46
C CYS A 46 -6.94 8.10 9.52
N PRO A 47 -5.87 8.75 9.97
CA PRO A 47 -5.88 10.20 10.23
C PRO A 47 -5.87 11.04 8.95
N CYS A 48 -5.55 10.46 7.79
CA CYS A 48 -5.57 11.13 6.51
C CYS A 48 -6.92 10.90 5.83
N ASN A 49 -7.03 10.00 4.88
CA ASN A 49 -8.28 9.76 4.14
C ASN A 49 -9.07 8.57 4.71
N PRO A 50 -10.42 8.64 4.70
CA PRO A 50 -11.27 7.55 5.16
C PRO A 50 -11.51 6.52 4.04
N SER A 51 -10.43 6.06 3.40
CA SER A 51 -10.53 5.09 2.30
C SER A 51 -9.32 4.16 2.24
N ILE A 52 -9.56 2.94 1.78
CA ILE A 52 -8.55 1.92 1.52
C ILE A 52 -8.53 1.61 0.03
N GLY A 53 -7.34 1.41 -0.53
CA GLY A 53 -7.15 1.11 -1.95
C GLY A 53 -6.97 2.34 -2.84
N GLY A 54 -7.31 2.19 -4.12
CA GLY A 54 -7.01 3.17 -5.17
C GLY A 54 -5.86 2.73 -6.06
N THR A 55 -5.44 3.59 -6.98
CA THR A 55 -4.44 3.24 -8.01
C THR A 55 -3.16 2.67 -7.42
N ALA A 56 -2.79 1.47 -7.82
CA ALA A 56 -1.73 0.60 -7.29
C ALA A 56 -1.94 0.11 -5.85
N LYS A 57 -2.73 0.82 -5.04
CA LYS A 57 -2.97 0.48 -3.64
C LYS A 57 -3.98 -0.66 -3.51
N GLY A 58 -5.01 -0.71 -4.36
CA GLY A 58 -5.91 -1.86 -4.45
C GLY A 58 -5.16 -3.17 -4.74
N HIS A 59 -4.07 -3.11 -5.53
CA HIS A 59 -3.19 -4.25 -5.75
C HIS A 59 -2.52 -4.72 -4.46
N LEU A 60 -1.98 -3.78 -3.65
CA LEU A 60 -1.36 -4.11 -2.36
C LEU A 60 -2.37 -4.75 -1.41
N VAL A 61 -3.60 -4.20 -1.30
CA VAL A 61 -4.64 -4.76 -0.41
C VAL A 61 -5.00 -6.20 -0.80
N ARG A 62 -5.17 -6.45 -2.12
CA ARG A 62 -5.44 -7.80 -2.62
C ARG A 62 -4.28 -8.76 -2.37
N GLU A 63 -3.04 -8.30 -2.48
CA GLU A 63 -1.84 -9.10 -2.19
C GLU A 63 -1.68 -9.37 -0.69
N ILE A 64 -1.98 -8.38 0.17
CA ILE A 64 -2.02 -8.54 1.63
C ILE A 64 -3.05 -9.62 2.00
N ASP A 65 -4.26 -9.54 1.46
CA ASP A 65 -5.31 -10.54 1.69
C ASP A 65 -4.90 -11.92 1.17
N ALA A 66 -4.33 -12.01 -0.02
CA ALA A 66 -3.88 -13.27 -0.62
C ALA A 66 -2.79 -13.98 0.20
N LEU A 67 -1.97 -13.23 0.94
CA LEU A 67 -0.98 -13.77 1.89
C LEU A 67 -1.55 -14.10 3.28
N GLY A 68 -2.81 -13.75 3.56
CA GLY A 68 -3.45 -13.99 4.85
C GLY A 68 -3.48 -12.79 5.80
N GLY A 69 -3.22 -11.57 5.29
CA GLY A 69 -3.36 -10.32 6.04
C GLY A 69 -4.81 -9.93 6.31
N GLU A 70 -5.02 -8.86 7.05
CA GLU A 70 -6.32 -8.48 7.63
C GLU A 70 -6.96 -7.24 7.01
N MET A 71 -6.16 -6.36 6.40
CA MET A 71 -6.63 -5.05 5.90
C MET A 71 -7.81 -5.17 4.93
N GLY A 72 -7.77 -6.11 3.98
CA GLY A 72 -8.83 -6.32 3.00
C GLY A 72 -10.14 -6.74 3.63
N LYS A 73 -10.10 -7.72 4.53
CA LYS A 73 -11.28 -8.23 5.27
C LYS A 73 -11.94 -7.13 6.10
N THR A 74 -11.14 -6.37 6.84
CA THR A 74 -11.68 -5.29 7.68
C THR A 74 -12.18 -4.11 6.84
N ALA A 75 -11.55 -3.81 5.71
CA ALA A 75 -12.06 -2.81 4.78
C ALA A 75 -13.44 -3.20 4.23
N ASP A 76 -13.64 -4.48 3.89
CA ASP A 76 -14.93 -5.00 3.43
C ASP A 76 -15.99 -4.94 4.53
N GLU A 77 -15.64 -5.28 5.78
CA GLU A 77 -16.56 -5.21 6.93
C GLU A 77 -17.01 -3.77 7.26
N CYS A 78 -16.14 -2.79 6.99
CA CYS A 78 -16.34 -1.39 7.33
C CYS A 78 -16.64 -0.50 6.11
N PHE A 79 -16.86 -1.08 4.92
CA PHE A 79 -17.05 -0.30 3.70
C PHE A 79 -18.33 0.55 3.75
N LEU A 80 -18.24 1.68 3.11
CA LEU A 80 -19.35 2.61 2.87
C LEU A 80 -19.70 2.70 1.39
N GLN A 81 -18.65 2.72 0.53
CA GLN A 81 -18.78 2.75 -0.91
C GLN A 81 -17.59 2.05 -1.54
N SER A 82 -17.82 1.20 -2.53
CA SER A 82 -16.78 0.50 -3.28
C SER A 82 -16.81 0.90 -4.75
N ARG A 83 -15.63 1.17 -5.33
CA ARG A 83 -15.51 1.59 -6.72
C ARG A 83 -14.21 1.08 -7.36
N MET A 84 -14.34 0.52 -8.58
CA MET A 84 -13.20 0.15 -9.40
C MET A 84 -12.71 1.35 -10.20
N LEU A 85 -11.49 1.79 -9.94
CA LEU A 85 -10.84 2.89 -10.67
C LEU A 85 -10.16 2.38 -11.93
N ASN A 86 -10.00 3.27 -12.90
CA ASN A 86 -9.28 3.02 -14.16
C ASN A 86 -9.90 1.93 -15.08
N ARG A 87 -11.19 1.64 -14.98
CA ARG A 87 -11.86 0.64 -15.86
C ARG A 87 -11.60 0.87 -17.35
N GLY A 88 -11.54 2.10 -17.81
CA GLY A 88 -11.25 2.45 -19.20
C GLY A 88 -9.78 2.33 -19.63
N LYS A 89 -8.86 1.96 -18.72
CA LYS A 89 -7.41 1.88 -19.00
C LYS A 89 -6.86 0.46 -19.10
N GLY A 90 -7.73 -0.54 -19.00
CA GLY A 90 -7.38 -1.96 -19.07
C GLY A 90 -6.97 -2.60 -17.72
N PRO A 91 -6.96 -3.95 -17.66
CA PRO A 91 -6.91 -4.73 -16.42
C PRO A 91 -5.60 -4.54 -15.62
N ALA A 92 -4.50 -4.19 -16.29
CA ALA A 92 -3.20 -3.96 -15.63
C ALA A 92 -3.20 -2.81 -14.62
N VAL A 93 -4.21 -1.94 -14.66
CA VAL A 93 -4.30 -0.76 -13.79
C VAL A 93 -5.68 -0.61 -13.12
N HIS A 94 -6.59 -1.57 -13.31
CA HIS A 94 -7.82 -1.64 -12.54
C HIS A 94 -7.46 -1.65 -11.06
N SER A 95 -8.08 -0.80 -10.27
CA SER A 95 -7.70 -0.62 -8.88
C SER A 95 -8.94 -0.35 -8.03
N LEU A 96 -9.25 -1.28 -7.16
CA LEU A 96 -10.37 -1.14 -6.24
C LEU A 96 -10.07 -0.08 -5.18
N ARG A 97 -11.09 0.71 -4.84
CA ARG A 97 -11.08 1.67 -3.74
C ARG A 97 -12.37 1.54 -2.96
N ALA A 98 -12.27 1.38 -1.65
CA ALA A 98 -13.39 1.43 -0.73
C ALA A 98 -13.30 2.67 0.16
N GLN A 99 -14.37 3.45 0.19
CA GLN A 99 -14.64 4.39 1.25
C GLN A 99 -15.03 3.58 2.49
N ILE A 100 -14.44 3.87 3.64
CA ILE A 100 -14.65 3.12 4.87
C ILE A 100 -15.16 4.01 6.00
N ASP A 101 -15.92 3.42 6.92
CA ASP A 101 -16.19 4.04 8.22
C ASP A 101 -14.91 3.98 9.07
N ARG A 102 -14.28 5.13 9.21
CA ARG A 102 -12.98 5.30 9.87
C ARG A 102 -13.00 4.81 11.32
N ARG A 103 -14.07 5.11 12.07
CA ARG A 103 -14.19 4.73 13.48
C ARG A 103 -14.49 3.26 13.63
N LYS A 104 -15.40 2.74 12.84
CA LYS A 104 -15.72 1.31 12.81
C LYS A 104 -14.47 0.49 12.45
N TYR A 105 -13.68 0.91 11.47
CA TYR A 105 -12.44 0.24 11.06
C TYR A 105 -11.45 0.13 12.24
N SER A 106 -11.22 1.22 12.96
CA SER A 106 -10.35 1.24 14.14
C SER A 106 -10.87 0.29 15.24
N THR A 107 -12.17 0.33 15.54
CA THR A 107 -12.81 -0.53 16.54
C THR A 107 -12.70 -2.01 16.17
N VAL A 108 -12.98 -2.36 14.93
CA VAL A 108 -12.90 -3.75 14.43
C VAL A 108 -11.46 -4.26 14.47
N MET A 109 -10.50 -3.46 14.00
CA MET A 109 -9.08 -3.85 14.03
C MET A 109 -8.56 -4.05 15.46
N LYS A 110 -8.93 -3.15 16.39
CA LYS A 110 -8.60 -3.32 17.81
C LYS A 110 -9.16 -4.64 18.33
N HIS A 111 -10.42 -4.91 18.10
CA HIS A 111 -11.07 -6.14 18.57
C HIS A 111 -10.44 -7.41 17.98
N LYS A 112 -10.03 -7.38 16.71
CA LYS A 112 -9.29 -8.49 16.08
C LYS A 112 -7.95 -8.76 16.74
N LEU A 113 -7.22 -7.71 17.16
CA LEU A 113 -5.99 -7.88 17.94
C LEU A 113 -6.27 -8.48 19.33
N GLU A 114 -7.32 -8.01 20.01
CA GLU A 114 -7.71 -8.49 21.34
C GLU A 114 -8.12 -9.97 21.33
N LEU A 115 -8.77 -10.43 20.26
CA LEU A 115 -9.20 -11.83 20.11
C LEU A 115 -8.11 -12.77 19.61
N GLN A 116 -7.01 -12.25 19.06
CA GLN A 116 -5.96 -13.08 18.47
C GLN A 116 -5.21 -13.87 19.53
N LYS A 117 -5.21 -15.21 19.41
CA LYS A 117 -4.39 -16.08 20.27
C LYS A 117 -2.90 -15.72 20.11
N ASN A 118 -2.13 -15.92 21.16
CA ASN A 118 -0.70 -15.62 21.25
C ASN A 118 -0.35 -14.14 21.08
N LEU A 119 -1.32 -13.21 21.19
CA LEU A 119 -1.11 -11.79 21.04
C LEU A 119 -1.62 -11.03 22.27
N GLU A 120 -0.80 -10.14 22.78
CA GLU A 120 -1.16 -9.17 23.83
C GLU A 120 -1.13 -7.76 23.26
N LEU A 121 -2.27 -7.06 23.31
CA LEU A 121 -2.36 -5.64 22.99
C LEU A 121 -2.16 -4.82 24.28
N ARG A 122 -1.16 -3.95 24.29
CA ARG A 122 -0.80 -3.17 25.49
C ARG A 122 -0.72 -1.67 25.19
N GLN A 123 -1.41 -0.87 26.00
CA GLN A 123 -1.20 0.58 25.97
C GLN A 123 0.06 0.91 26.78
N ALA A 124 1.14 1.21 26.06
CA ALA A 124 2.39 1.65 26.66
C ALA A 124 3.22 2.44 25.64
N GLU A 125 3.80 3.56 26.05
CA GLU A 125 4.83 4.26 25.29
C GLU A 125 6.17 3.58 25.54
N ILE A 126 6.78 3.02 24.49
CA ILE A 126 8.16 2.55 24.52
C ILE A 126 9.06 3.77 24.39
N VAL A 127 9.93 3.98 25.37
CA VAL A 127 10.82 5.15 25.45
C VAL A 127 12.28 4.80 25.21
N GLU A 128 12.65 3.54 25.41
CA GLU A 128 14.01 3.08 25.22
C GLU A 128 14.03 1.66 24.64
N ILE A 129 14.99 1.41 23.77
CA ILE A 129 15.30 0.10 23.19
C ILE A 129 16.80 -0.14 23.39
N GLU A 130 17.15 -1.25 24.02
CA GLU A 130 18.52 -1.66 24.31
C GLU A 130 18.77 -3.06 23.73
N LYS A 131 19.90 -3.24 23.01
CA LYS A 131 20.29 -4.53 22.46
C LYS A 131 20.85 -5.43 23.56
N THR A 132 20.41 -6.69 23.58
CA THR A 132 20.93 -7.76 24.46
C THR A 132 21.68 -8.80 23.65
N GLU A 133 22.13 -9.89 24.27
CA GLU A 133 22.83 -11.00 23.58
C GLU A 133 21.90 -11.73 22.62
N ASP A 134 20.64 -11.93 22.96
CA ASP A 134 19.64 -12.74 22.28
C ASP A 134 18.43 -11.99 21.74
N GLY A 135 18.39 -10.64 21.89
CA GLY A 135 17.28 -9.82 21.44
C GLY A 135 17.38 -8.36 21.82
N TYR A 136 16.31 -7.83 22.38
CA TYR A 136 16.17 -6.44 22.79
C TYR A 136 15.35 -6.30 24.06
N ASP A 137 15.75 -5.37 24.93
CA ASP A 137 14.95 -4.91 26.05
C ASP A 137 14.21 -3.62 25.68
N LEU A 138 12.91 -3.64 25.84
CA LEU A 138 12.01 -2.50 25.61
C LEU A 138 11.59 -1.90 26.94
N THR A 139 11.99 -0.66 27.21
CA THR A 139 11.59 0.07 28.41
C THR A 139 10.40 0.97 28.09
N THR A 140 9.33 0.85 28.89
CA THR A 140 8.17 1.73 28.81
C THR A 140 8.39 2.99 29.63
N ARG A 141 7.58 4.03 29.36
CA ARG A 141 7.56 5.26 30.16
C ARG A 141 7.27 5.01 31.65
N MET A 142 6.55 3.93 31.97
CA MET A 142 6.26 3.51 33.35
C MET A 142 7.36 2.62 33.95
N LEU A 143 8.54 2.56 33.31
CA LEU A 143 9.73 1.83 33.75
C LEU A 143 9.59 0.29 33.72
N ALA A 144 8.56 -0.26 33.10
CA ALA A 144 8.45 -1.68 32.81
C ALA A 144 9.41 -2.06 31.68
N VAL A 145 10.16 -3.14 31.85
CA VAL A 145 11.11 -3.69 30.87
C VAL A 145 10.58 -5.01 30.34
N PHE A 146 10.47 -5.10 29.03
CA PHE A 146 10.08 -6.32 28.33
C PHE A 146 11.25 -6.84 27.50
N HIS A 147 11.63 -8.09 27.69
CA HIS A 147 12.61 -8.77 26.84
C HIS A 147 11.93 -9.35 25.61
N CYS A 148 12.52 -9.18 24.41
CA CYS A 148 11.94 -9.61 23.14
C CYS A 148 13.03 -10.17 22.22
N LYS A 149 12.80 -11.37 21.66
CA LYS A 149 13.76 -12.00 20.74
C LYS A 149 13.87 -11.21 19.44
N THR A 150 12.73 -10.72 18.92
CA THR A 150 12.67 -9.86 17.73
C THR A 150 11.75 -8.66 17.96
N VAL A 151 12.04 -7.54 17.29
CA VAL A 151 11.27 -6.30 17.41
C VAL A 151 10.95 -5.75 16.03
N VAL A 152 9.68 -5.34 15.84
CA VAL A 152 9.22 -4.62 14.64
C VAL A 152 8.86 -3.19 15.01
N ILE A 153 9.55 -2.20 14.43
CA ILE A 153 9.26 -0.78 14.64
C ILE A 153 8.26 -0.32 13.57
N ALA A 154 7.06 0.09 14.01
CA ALA A 154 5.94 0.48 13.16
C ALA A 154 5.28 1.79 13.65
N THR A 155 6.10 2.77 14.03
CA THR A 155 5.69 4.00 14.72
C THR A 155 4.94 5.02 13.86
N GLY A 156 4.95 4.87 12.55
CA GLY A 156 4.22 5.76 11.63
C GLY A 156 4.65 7.22 11.77
N THR A 157 3.67 8.13 11.74
CA THR A 157 3.88 9.59 11.86
C THR A 157 3.99 10.09 13.31
N TYR A 158 3.94 9.18 14.29
CA TYR A 158 4.03 9.57 15.71
C TYR A 158 5.47 9.71 16.22
N LEU A 159 6.47 9.13 15.53
CA LEU A 159 7.86 9.22 15.95
C LEU A 159 8.40 10.64 15.75
N GLY A 160 8.64 11.36 16.86
CA GLY A 160 9.06 12.75 16.82
C GLY A 160 8.07 13.67 16.09
N GLY A 161 6.77 13.36 16.17
CA GLY A 161 5.71 14.04 15.44
C GLY A 161 5.59 15.53 15.82
N ARG A 162 5.51 16.43 14.82
CA ARG A 162 5.29 17.87 15.00
C ARG A 162 4.29 18.39 13.98
N ILE A 163 3.23 19.01 14.46
CA ILE A 163 2.16 19.58 13.64
C ILE A 163 2.45 21.05 13.34
N PHE A 164 2.05 21.50 12.14
CA PHE A 164 2.19 22.87 11.64
C PHE A 164 0.88 23.34 11.02
N VAL A 165 0.39 24.50 11.46
CA VAL A 165 -0.74 25.22 10.92
C VAL A 165 -0.38 26.71 10.88
N GLY A 166 -0.05 27.24 9.71
CA GLY A 166 0.45 28.60 9.56
C GLY A 166 1.69 28.88 10.42
N GLU A 167 1.61 29.88 11.24
CA GLU A 167 2.70 30.32 12.13
C GLU A 167 2.85 29.41 13.36
N VAL A 168 1.84 28.59 13.66
CA VAL A 168 1.80 27.74 14.87
C VAL A 168 2.40 26.37 14.59
N SER A 169 3.25 25.90 15.51
CA SER A 169 3.74 24.52 15.50
C SER A 169 3.85 23.97 16.92
N TYR A 170 3.54 22.69 17.10
CA TYR A 170 3.59 22.01 18.38
C TYR A 170 3.87 20.53 18.24
N GLU A 171 4.44 19.92 19.27
CA GLU A 171 4.68 18.48 19.31
C GLU A 171 3.34 17.75 19.47
N SER A 172 2.99 16.95 18.46
CA SER A 172 1.80 16.10 18.44
C SER A 172 1.89 15.09 17.32
N GLY A 173 1.25 13.95 17.51
CA GLY A 173 0.85 13.08 16.41
C GLY A 173 -0.53 13.48 15.86
N PRO A 174 -1.04 12.74 14.87
CA PRO A 174 -2.39 12.93 14.34
C PRO A 174 -3.48 12.81 15.42
N ASP A 175 -4.60 13.48 15.19
CA ASP A 175 -5.79 13.47 16.07
C ASP A 175 -5.53 13.90 17.53
N GLY A 176 -4.50 14.73 17.77
CA GLY A 176 -4.19 15.25 19.10
C GLY A 176 -3.49 14.23 20.03
N ILE A 177 -3.04 13.11 19.52
CA ILE A 177 -2.32 12.10 20.29
C ILE A 177 -0.86 12.55 20.43
N PHE A 178 -0.28 12.40 21.62
CA PHE A 178 1.10 12.81 21.86
C PHE A 178 2.12 12.01 21.01
N PRO A 179 3.27 12.62 20.65
CA PRO A 179 4.29 11.98 19.82
C PRO A 179 5.20 11.06 20.66
N ALA A 180 5.82 10.08 20.01
CA ALA A 180 6.84 9.20 20.60
C ALA A 180 8.24 9.86 20.50
N SER A 181 8.48 10.95 21.20
CA SER A 181 9.73 11.71 21.09
C SER A 181 10.92 11.01 21.76
N PHE A 182 10.70 10.32 22.88
CA PHE A 182 11.77 9.62 23.61
C PHE A 182 12.33 8.45 22.82
N LEU A 183 11.48 7.67 22.16
CA LEU A 183 11.92 6.55 21.33
C LEU A 183 12.82 7.02 20.19
N GLY A 184 12.52 8.16 19.54
CA GLY A 184 13.37 8.73 18.50
C GLY A 184 14.79 8.99 18.98
N ALA A 185 14.96 9.55 20.21
CA ALA A 185 16.26 9.74 20.84
C ALA A 185 16.98 8.41 21.12
N SER A 186 16.24 7.39 21.59
CA SER A 186 16.81 6.05 21.84
C SER A 186 17.29 5.38 20.56
N LEU A 187 16.52 5.46 19.46
CA LEU A 187 16.91 4.91 18.17
C LEU A 187 18.16 5.59 17.58
N LYS A 188 18.29 6.92 17.75
CA LYS A 188 19.51 7.66 17.39
C LYS A 188 20.71 7.21 18.21
N LYS A 189 20.53 7.02 19.53
CA LYS A 189 21.58 6.49 20.43
C LYS A 189 22.01 5.07 20.05
N LEU A 190 21.06 4.25 19.61
CA LEU A 190 21.35 2.89 19.08
C LEU A 190 22.15 2.93 17.78
N GLY A 191 22.13 4.04 17.03
CA GLY A 191 22.89 4.22 15.78
C GLY A 191 22.05 4.09 14.50
N LEU A 192 20.71 4.08 14.58
CA LEU A 192 19.86 4.03 13.40
C LEU A 192 19.93 5.35 12.60
N PRO A 193 20.02 5.30 11.25
CA PRO A 193 20.15 6.48 10.38
C PRO A 193 18.80 7.17 10.19
N LEU A 194 18.33 7.90 11.21
CA LEU A 194 17.06 8.62 11.15
C LEU A 194 17.15 9.86 10.25
N ARG A 195 16.05 10.18 9.61
CA ARG A 195 15.80 11.37 8.79
C ARG A 195 14.39 11.90 9.03
N ARG A 196 14.09 13.12 8.58
CA ARG A 196 12.76 13.71 8.72
C ARG A 196 12.02 13.73 7.39
N PHE A 197 10.76 13.29 7.43
CA PHE A 197 9.79 13.47 6.35
C PHE A 197 8.59 14.28 6.82
N LYS A 198 7.83 14.82 5.88
CA LYS A 198 6.57 15.48 6.17
C LYS A 198 5.44 14.86 5.37
N THR A 199 4.25 14.90 5.92
CA THR A 199 2.99 14.67 5.22
C THR A 199 1.96 15.71 5.65
N GLY A 200 0.71 15.55 5.26
CA GLY A 200 -0.35 16.45 5.68
C GLY A 200 -1.73 15.84 5.44
N THR A 201 -2.74 16.48 5.96
CA THR A 201 -4.13 16.09 5.79
C THR A 201 -5.00 17.31 5.48
N PRO A 202 -6.08 17.17 4.68
CA PRO A 202 -7.10 18.19 4.51
C PRO A 202 -7.94 18.44 5.77
N ALA A 203 -8.69 19.52 5.75
CA ALA A 203 -9.70 19.78 6.78
C ALA A 203 -10.84 18.76 6.74
N ARG A 204 -11.53 18.64 7.88
CA ARG A 204 -12.85 18.03 7.99
C ARG A 204 -13.86 19.14 8.23
N VAL A 205 -14.96 19.09 7.49
CA VAL A 205 -16.04 20.05 7.61
C VAL A 205 -17.34 19.35 8.01
N SER A 206 -18.26 20.10 8.59
CA SER A 206 -19.56 19.57 8.99
C SER A 206 -20.43 19.30 7.77
N ARG A 207 -21.01 18.09 7.67
CA ARG A 207 -21.95 17.67 6.62
C ARG A 207 -23.11 18.64 6.48
N ASN A 208 -23.65 19.13 7.60
CA ASN A 208 -24.81 20.02 7.65
C ASN A 208 -24.50 21.43 7.14
N SER A 209 -23.24 21.78 6.93
CA SER A 209 -22.79 23.07 6.42
C SER A 209 -22.44 23.06 4.92
N ILE A 210 -22.69 21.95 4.24
CA ILE A 210 -22.40 21.77 2.81
C ILE A 210 -23.69 21.91 2.01
N ASP A 211 -23.68 22.70 0.94
CA ASP A 211 -24.74 22.73 -0.04
C ASP A 211 -24.48 21.71 -1.15
N TYR A 212 -25.29 20.67 -1.18
CA TYR A 212 -25.15 19.57 -2.15
C TYR A 212 -25.92 19.81 -3.46
N THR A 213 -26.71 20.86 -3.56
CA THR A 213 -27.73 21.07 -4.62
C THR A 213 -27.14 20.91 -6.03
N ASP A 214 -25.96 21.46 -6.26
CA ASP A 214 -25.30 21.48 -7.58
C ASP A 214 -23.97 20.72 -7.61
N LEU A 215 -23.71 19.86 -6.66
CA LEU A 215 -22.51 19.05 -6.65
C LEU A 215 -22.69 17.80 -7.52
N GLU A 216 -21.63 17.44 -8.23
CA GLU A 216 -21.59 16.19 -8.98
C GLU A 216 -21.50 15.00 -7.99
N VAL A 217 -22.49 14.09 -8.08
CA VAL A 217 -22.53 12.89 -7.24
C VAL A 217 -21.62 11.82 -7.82
N GLN A 218 -20.69 11.33 -7.00
CA GLN A 218 -19.86 10.18 -7.33
C GLN A 218 -20.38 8.93 -6.65
N LYS A 219 -21.12 8.10 -7.40
CA LYS A 219 -21.67 6.81 -6.94
C LYS A 219 -20.61 5.72 -6.91
N GLY A 220 -20.82 4.74 -6.05
CA GLY A 220 -20.10 3.47 -6.07
C GLY A 220 -20.48 2.59 -7.26
N ASP A 221 -19.77 1.48 -7.42
CA ASP A 221 -20.11 0.46 -8.41
C ASP A 221 -21.30 -0.39 -7.95
N GLU A 222 -22.12 -0.86 -8.88
CA GLU A 222 -23.23 -1.78 -8.64
C GLU A 222 -23.07 -3.06 -9.48
N PRO A 223 -22.92 -4.24 -8.85
CA PRO A 223 -22.73 -4.45 -7.41
C PRO A 223 -21.33 -4.01 -6.93
N PRO A 224 -21.18 -3.63 -5.64
CA PRO A 224 -19.88 -3.29 -5.08
C PRO A 224 -18.99 -4.52 -4.99
N GLN A 225 -17.70 -4.35 -5.29
CA GLN A 225 -16.71 -5.43 -5.24
C GLN A 225 -15.94 -5.43 -3.92
N PRO A 226 -15.75 -6.62 -3.28
CA PRO A 226 -14.94 -6.75 -2.07
C PRO A 226 -13.44 -6.77 -2.36
N PHE A 227 -12.62 -6.47 -1.35
CA PHE A 227 -11.17 -6.68 -1.40
C PHE A 227 -10.79 -8.13 -1.10
N SER A 228 -11.37 -8.71 -0.07
CA SER A 228 -11.00 -10.05 0.37
C SER A 228 -11.58 -11.13 -0.53
N TYR A 229 -10.78 -12.16 -0.78
CA TYR A 229 -11.22 -13.39 -1.46
C TYR A 229 -12.12 -14.27 -0.57
N GLU A 230 -12.29 -13.91 0.71
CA GLU A 230 -13.19 -14.59 1.65
C GLU A 230 -14.55 -13.90 1.77
N THR A 231 -14.67 -12.67 1.26
CA THR A 231 -15.93 -11.90 1.30
C THR A 231 -16.76 -12.24 0.05
N GLU A 232 -17.90 -12.89 0.26
CA GLU A 232 -18.79 -13.29 -0.85
C GLU A 232 -19.56 -12.11 -1.43
N SER A 233 -20.04 -11.19 -0.59
CA SER A 233 -20.80 -10.01 -1.00
C SER A 233 -20.66 -8.88 0.02
N LEU A 234 -20.64 -7.65 -0.50
CA LEU A 234 -20.67 -6.43 0.34
C LEU A 234 -22.11 -5.93 0.60
N GLY A 235 -23.10 -6.46 -0.12
CA GLY A 235 -24.46 -5.86 -0.15
C GLY A 235 -24.49 -4.62 -1.04
N GLU A 236 -25.02 -3.50 -0.54
CA GLU A 236 -25.23 -2.24 -1.27
C GLU A 236 -24.29 -1.14 -0.77
N ASN A 237 -23.94 -0.19 -1.65
CA ASN A 237 -23.26 1.04 -1.24
C ASN A 237 -24.15 1.85 -0.30
N LYS A 238 -23.58 2.39 0.78
CA LYS A 238 -24.30 3.04 1.88
C LYS A 238 -24.29 4.55 1.78
N VAL A 239 -23.34 5.11 1.03
CA VAL A 239 -23.12 6.55 0.89
C VAL A 239 -22.70 6.92 -0.52
N ASP A 240 -22.92 8.17 -0.88
CA ASP A 240 -22.32 8.81 -2.04
C ASP A 240 -21.18 9.74 -1.62
N CYS A 241 -20.21 9.92 -2.51
CA CYS A 241 -19.22 10.99 -2.44
C CYS A 241 -19.60 12.09 -3.42
N TYR A 242 -19.00 13.28 -3.26
CA TYR A 242 -19.31 14.41 -4.12
C TYR A 242 -18.03 15.01 -4.68
N ILE A 243 -18.15 15.63 -5.86
CA ILE A 243 -17.05 16.30 -6.54
C ILE A 243 -17.32 17.79 -6.58
N SER A 244 -16.32 18.58 -6.26
CA SER A 244 -16.30 20.02 -6.46
C SER A 244 -14.97 20.47 -7.07
N TRP A 245 -14.85 21.75 -7.35
CA TRP A 245 -13.72 22.34 -8.03
C TRP A 245 -13.32 23.67 -7.39
N THR A 246 -12.05 23.90 -7.28
CA THR A 246 -11.50 25.22 -6.93
C THR A 246 -11.61 26.17 -8.11
N ASN A 247 -11.44 27.46 -7.87
CA ASN A 247 -11.51 28.52 -8.87
C ASN A 247 -10.34 29.52 -8.74
N ASP A 248 -10.35 30.58 -9.54
CA ASP A 248 -9.30 31.59 -9.51
C ASP A 248 -9.23 32.37 -8.20
N GLU A 249 -10.37 32.62 -7.55
CA GLU A 249 -10.41 33.27 -6.23
C GLU A 249 -9.77 32.39 -5.16
N THR A 250 -10.06 31.08 -5.16
CA THR A 250 -9.35 30.10 -4.31
C THR A 250 -7.86 30.19 -4.49
N LYS A 251 -7.39 30.24 -5.72
CA LYS A 251 -5.98 30.35 -6.08
C LYS A 251 -5.36 31.66 -5.59
N GLN A 252 -6.06 32.78 -5.77
CA GLN A 252 -5.58 34.09 -5.36
C GLN A 252 -5.38 34.19 -3.85
N ILE A 253 -6.36 33.75 -3.06
CA ILE A 253 -6.25 33.74 -1.59
C ILE A 253 -5.03 32.95 -1.13
N ILE A 254 -4.74 31.83 -1.76
CA ILE A 254 -3.57 31.01 -1.42
C ILE A 254 -2.27 31.72 -1.79
N LEU A 255 -2.18 32.33 -2.98
CA LEU A 255 -0.99 33.06 -3.43
C LEU A 255 -0.68 34.27 -2.53
N GLU A 256 -1.69 35.01 -2.13
CA GLU A 256 -1.54 36.16 -1.21
C GLU A 256 -1.00 35.73 0.17
N ASN A 257 -1.33 34.51 0.63
CA ASN A 257 -0.95 33.97 1.92
C ASN A 257 0.20 32.94 1.87
N ILE A 258 0.82 32.71 0.70
CA ILE A 258 1.84 31.67 0.52
C ILE A 258 3.02 31.83 1.48
N HIS A 259 3.40 33.05 1.82
CA HIS A 259 4.46 33.38 2.74
C HIS A 259 4.18 32.92 4.19
N ARG A 260 2.91 32.66 4.53
CA ARG A 260 2.45 32.15 5.82
C ARG A 260 2.43 30.62 5.91
N SER A 261 2.65 29.93 4.76
CA SER A 261 2.80 28.47 4.77
C SER A 261 4.12 28.08 5.43
N PRO A 262 4.13 27.20 6.43
CA PRO A 262 5.35 26.72 7.09
C PRO A 262 6.38 26.13 6.12
N LEU A 263 5.89 25.52 5.02
CA LEU A 263 6.74 24.97 3.97
C LEU A 263 7.52 26.08 3.24
N TYR A 264 6.83 27.15 2.83
CA TYR A 264 7.42 28.26 2.09
C TYR A 264 8.14 29.27 2.99
N ALA A 265 7.80 29.30 4.27
CA ALA A 265 8.52 30.07 5.29
C ALA A 265 9.78 29.37 5.82
N GLY A 266 10.13 28.18 5.30
CA GLY A 266 11.34 27.44 5.71
C GLY A 266 11.28 26.86 7.13
N LYS A 267 10.09 26.73 7.74
CA LYS A 267 9.91 26.17 9.08
C LYS A 267 9.85 24.63 9.09
N ILE A 268 9.49 24.03 7.95
CA ILE A 268 9.42 22.58 7.74
C ILE A 268 10.74 22.15 7.10
N GLU A 269 11.47 21.25 7.78
CA GLU A 269 12.72 20.65 7.29
C GLU A 269 12.46 19.38 6.47
N GLY A 270 11.39 18.67 6.80
CA GLY A 270 11.03 17.38 6.23
C GLY A 270 10.58 17.47 4.76
N ILE A 271 11.07 16.56 3.94
CA ILE A 271 10.67 16.47 2.53
C ILE A 271 9.27 15.86 2.44
N GLY A 272 8.38 16.48 1.66
CA GLY A 272 7.01 16.03 1.45
C GLY A 272 6.84 15.06 0.29
N PRO A 273 5.73 14.29 0.25
CA PRO A 273 5.47 13.33 -0.81
C PRO A 273 5.13 14.02 -2.14
N ARG A 274 5.79 13.60 -3.22
CA ARG A 274 5.60 14.13 -4.58
C ARG A 274 4.17 13.97 -5.10
N TYR A 275 3.51 12.86 -4.78
CA TYR A 275 2.20 12.49 -5.31
C TYR A 275 1.03 12.84 -4.37
N CYS A 276 1.30 13.48 -3.25
CA CYS A 276 0.32 14.08 -2.37
C CYS A 276 0.85 15.43 -1.86
N PRO A 277 1.11 16.38 -2.79
CA PRO A 277 1.55 17.71 -2.41
C PRO A 277 0.44 18.41 -1.64
N SER A 278 0.79 19.36 -0.78
CA SER A 278 -0.17 20.27 -0.21
C SER A 278 -0.86 21.08 -1.31
N PHE A 279 -2.01 21.69 -1.01
CA PHE A 279 -2.76 22.41 -2.01
C PHE A 279 -2.01 23.68 -2.46
N GLU A 280 -1.33 24.36 -1.55
CA GLU A 280 -0.42 25.44 -1.89
C GLU A 280 0.71 25.01 -2.83
N ASP A 281 1.24 23.82 -2.65
CA ASP A 281 2.25 23.20 -3.54
C ASP A 281 1.68 22.95 -4.95
N LYS A 282 0.40 22.48 -5.03
CA LYS A 282 -0.27 22.28 -6.32
C LYS A 282 -0.42 23.60 -7.08
N ILE A 283 -0.85 24.65 -6.40
CA ILE A 283 -1.00 25.99 -6.98
C ILE A 283 0.35 26.52 -7.50
N MET A 284 1.42 26.35 -6.73
CA MET A 284 2.76 26.82 -7.12
C MET A 284 3.35 26.03 -8.29
N ARG A 285 3.15 24.71 -8.34
CA ARG A 285 3.68 23.83 -9.40
C ARG A 285 2.86 23.85 -10.69
N PHE A 286 1.55 24.08 -10.60
CA PHE A 286 0.62 24.02 -11.73
C PHE A 286 -0.10 25.36 -11.92
N LYS A 287 0.68 26.42 -12.05
CA LYS A 287 0.18 27.81 -12.15
C LYS A 287 -0.81 28.04 -13.30
N ASP A 288 -0.64 27.29 -14.39
CA ASP A 288 -1.47 27.43 -15.60
C ASP A 288 -2.81 26.67 -15.51
N LYS A 289 -3.03 25.87 -14.45
CA LYS A 289 -4.31 25.19 -14.28
C LYS A 289 -5.34 26.14 -13.67
N PRO A 290 -6.51 26.32 -14.33
CA PRO A 290 -7.54 27.23 -13.84
C PRO A 290 -8.26 26.71 -12.61
N ARG A 291 -8.33 25.37 -12.42
CA ARG A 291 -9.02 24.74 -11.31
C ARG A 291 -8.42 23.38 -10.96
N HIS A 292 -8.65 22.95 -9.71
CA HIS A 292 -8.29 21.63 -9.21
C HIS A 292 -9.53 20.94 -8.67
N GLN A 293 -9.64 19.65 -8.94
CA GLN A 293 -10.72 18.80 -8.43
C GLN A 293 -10.47 18.48 -6.96
N LEU A 294 -11.56 18.45 -6.20
CA LEU A 294 -11.61 17.92 -4.85
C LEU A 294 -12.78 16.94 -4.71
N PHE A 295 -12.67 16.05 -3.74
CA PHE A 295 -13.75 15.14 -3.39
C PHE A 295 -14.18 15.42 -1.95
N ILE A 296 -15.50 15.38 -1.73
CA ILE A 296 -16.13 15.52 -0.43
C ILE A 296 -16.59 14.13 -0.02
N GLU A 297 -15.95 13.56 1.00
CA GLU A 297 -16.06 12.15 1.35
C GLU A 297 -16.50 11.98 2.80
N PRO A 298 -17.52 11.15 3.11
CA PRO A 298 -17.95 10.91 4.48
C PRO A 298 -16.90 10.12 5.26
N CYS A 299 -16.66 10.49 6.53
CA CYS A 299 -15.74 9.82 7.43
C CYS A 299 -16.36 8.61 8.17
N GLY A 300 -17.66 8.43 8.10
CA GLY A 300 -18.42 7.35 8.75
C GLY A 300 -19.92 7.55 8.62
N LEU A 301 -20.68 6.59 9.15
CA LEU A 301 -22.15 6.69 9.22
C LEU A 301 -22.62 7.49 10.44
N ASP A 302 -21.94 7.33 11.57
CA ASP A 302 -22.29 7.91 12.86
C ASP A 302 -21.48 9.19 13.15
N THR A 303 -21.16 9.97 12.11
CA THR A 303 -20.44 11.24 12.23
C THR A 303 -20.85 12.21 11.12
N GLU A 304 -20.83 13.50 11.45
CA GLU A 304 -21.04 14.58 10.47
C GLU A 304 -19.73 15.08 9.85
N GLU A 305 -18.59 14.42 10.12
CA GLU A 305 -17.31 14.79 9.53
C GLU A 305 -17.26 14.41 8.04
N MET A 306 -17.02 15.41 7.18
CA MET A 306 -16.75 15.23 5.74
C MET A 306 -15.30 15.60 5.44
N TYR A 307 -14.59 14.72 4.77
CA TYR A 307 -13.19 14.86 4.38
C TYR A 307 -13.07 15.54 3.02
N LEU A 308 -12.22 16.57 2.91
CA LEU A 308 -12.02 17.32 1.68
C LEU A 308 -10.78 16.82 0.91
N GLN A 309 -10.88 15.67 0.25
CA GLN A 309 -9.76 15.06 -0.44
C GLN A 309 -9.20 15.96 -1.54
N GLY A 310 -7.90 16.14 -1.54
CA GLY A 310 -7.19 16.98 -2.51
C GLY A 310 -6.82 18.34 -1.99
N MET A 311 -7.33 18.74 -0.80
CA MET A 311 -7.19 20.07 -0.19
C MET A 311 -6.26 20.08 1.04
N SER A 312 -5.29 19.15 1.11
CA SER A 312 -4.29 19.17 2.19
C SER A 312 -3.54 20.51 2.20
N SER A 313 -3.49 21.17 3.35
CA SER A 313 -2.85 22.48 3.49
C SER A 313 -2.19 22.62 4.85
N SER A 314 -1.19 23.50 4.93
CA SER A 314 -0.60 23.93 6.17
C SER A 314 -0.77 25.44 6.43
N LEU A 315 -1.57 26.12 5.62
CA LEU A 315 -1.90 27.53 5.82
C LEU A 315 -2.67 27.74 7.14
N PRO A 316 -2.68 28.98 7.69
CA PRO A 316 -3.46 29.30 8.91
C PRO A 316 -4.95 28.97 8.74
N GLU A 317 -5.62 28.62 9.85
CA GLU A 317 -7.00 28.17 9.83
C GLU A 317 -7.96 29.20 9.22
N GLU A 318 -7.76 30.50 9.53
CA GLU A 318 -8.59 31.57 8.96
C GLU A 318 -8.37 31.74 7.45
N VAL A 319 -7.20 31.37 6.92
CA VAL A 319 -6.96 31.35 5.48
C VAL A 319 -7.61 30.12 4.84
N GLN A 320 -7.56 28.97 5.54
CA GLN A 320 -8.26 27.75 5.11
C GLN A 320 -9.75 28.01 4.96
N LEU A 321 -10.39 28.65 5.95
CA LEU A 321 -11.80 28.99 5.89
C LEU A 321 -12.11 29.90 4.70
N LYS A 322 -11.31 30.94 4.48
CA LYS A 322 -11.47 31.88 3.35
C LYS A 322 -11.44 31.16 2.00
N PHE A 323 -10.47 30.31 1.75
CA PHE A 323 -10.39 29.65 0.46
C PHE A 323 -11.42 28.51 0.30
N TYR A 324 -11.87 27.85 1.38
CA TYR A 324 -12.97 26.89 1.28
C TYR A 324 -14.28 27.59 0.91
N HIS A 325 -14.56 28.78 1.45
CA HIS A 325 -15.78 29.54 1.15
C HIS A 325 -15.85 30.03 -0.31
N THR A 326 -14.77 29.97 -1.10
CA THR A 326 -14.82 30.25 -2.53
C THR A 326 -15.23 29.06 -3.37
N ILE A 327 -15.34 27.86 -2.78
CA ILE A 327 -15.57 26.60 -3.49
C ILE A 327 -17.05 26.27 -3.47
N LYS A 328 -17.59 25.93 -4.65
CA LYS A 328 -19.01 25.57 -4.80
C LYS A 328 -19.41 24.44 -3.86
N GLY A 329 -20.50 24.67 -3.11
CA GLY A 329 -21.02 23.77 -2.07
C GLY A 329 -20.36 23.93 -0.70
N LEU A 330 -19.26 24.71 -0.61
CA LEU A 330 -18.56 24.95 0.64
C LEU A 330 -18.62 26.41 1.11
N GLU A 331 -19.46 27.25 0.49
CA GLU A 331 -19.56 28.69 0.74
C GLU A 331 -19.86 29.02 2.22
N ASN A 332 -20.57 28.14 2.90
CA ASN A 332 -20.92 28.27 4.31
C ASN A 332 -20.35 27.13 5.18
N CYS A 333 -19.32 26.44 4.71
CA CYS A 333 -18.79 25.27 5.42
C CYS A 333 -18.20 25.65 6.77
N VAL A 334 -18.44 24.79 7.77
CA VAL A 334 -17.88 24.89 9.12
C VAL A 334 -16.76 23.89 9.27
N ILE A 335 -15.55 24.36 9.54
CA ILE A 335 -14.40 23.50 9.81
C ILE A 335 -14.58 22.83 11.19
N MET A 336 -14.59 21.50 11.21
CA MET A 336 -14.57 20.70 12.44
C MET A 336 -13.14 20.39 12.89
N ARG A 337 -12.23 20.18 11.91
CA ARG A 337 -10.79 19.97 12.12
C ARG A 337 -10.03 20.69 11.01
N PRO A 338 -9.10 21.60 11.32
CA PRO A 338 -8.31 22.25 10.29
C PRO A 338 -7.37 21.26 9.58
N ALA A 339 -6.99 21.61 8.37
CA ALA A 339 -5.89 20.95 7.66
C ALA A 339 -4.56 21.29 8.37
N TYR A 340 -3.61 20.34 8.29
CA TYR A 340 -2.28 20.55 8.87
C TYR A 340 -1.19 19.80 8.09
N ALA A 341 0.06 20.24 8.24
CA ALA A 341 1.22 19.44 7.92
C ALA A 341 1.77 18.79 9.19
N ILE A 342 2.35 17.60 9.06
CA ILE A 342 3.05 16.92 10.14
C ILE A 342 4.43 16.47 9.66
N GLU A 343 5.46 16.78 10.45
CA GLU A 343 6.79 16.18 10.34
C GLU A 343 6.95 15.01 11.29
N TYR A 344 7.74 14.03 10.89
CA TYR A 344 8.01 12.83 11.68
C TYR A 344 9.39 12.23 11.32
N ASP A 345 9.95 11.46 12.26
CA ASP A 345 11.20 10.74 12.04
C ASP A 345 10.93 9.42 11.29
N CYS A 346 11.80 9.09 10.34
CA CYS A 346 11.83 7.82 9.62
C CYS A 346 13.29 7.38 9.41
N VAL A 347 13.49 6.13 9.02
CA VAL A 347 14.83 5.58 8.75
C VAL A 347 15.15 5.62 7.26
N ASP A 348 16.47 5.59 6.92
CA ASP A 348 16.91 5.29 5.56
C ASP A 348 16.66 3.80 5.27
N PRO A 349 15.71 3.44 4.37
CA PRO A 349 15.36 2.04 4.15
C PRO A 349 16.48 1.23 3.48
N THR A 350 17.51 1.86 2.93
CA THR A 350 18.70 1.16 2.39
C THR A 350 19.54 0.48 3.48
N ALA A 351 19.31 0.81 4.76
CA ALA A 351 19.89 0.13 5.91
C ALA A 351 19.25 -1.25 6.19
N MET A 352 18.23 -1.66 5.43
CA MET A 352 17.50 -2.91 5.63
C MET A 352 17.77 -3.94 4.52
N LEU A 353 17.55 -5.21 4.87
CA LEU A 353 17.47 -6.33 3.95
C LEU A 353 16.06 -6.41 3.29
N ALA A 354 15.92 -7.26 2.29
CA ALA A 354 14.60 -7.54 1.67
C ALA A 354 13.59 -8.21 2.63
N THR A 355 14.02 -8.68 3.77
CA THR A 355 13.20 -9.16 4.89
C THR A 355 12.63 -8.04 5.75
N LEU A 356 13.05 -6.79 5.51
CA LEU A 356 12.84 -5.60 6.33
C LEU A 356 13.54 -5.64 7.70
N GLU A 357 14.51 -6.54 7.88
CA GLU A 357 15.44 -6.57 9.00
C GLU A 357 16.57 -5.56 8.75
N PHE A 358 17.05 -4.88 9.79
CA PHE A 358 18.21 -4.01 9.70
C PHE A 358 19.50 -4.80 9.53
N LYS A 359 20.37 -4.38 8.62
CA LYS A 359 21.65 -5.05 8.32
C LYS A 359 22.58 -5.11 9.52
N ASP A 360 22.69 -3.99 10.25
CA ASP A 360 23.62 -3.83 11.39
C ASP A 360 22.97 -4.16 12.74
N PHE A 361 21.65 -4.39 12.77
CA PHE A 361 20.88 -4.68 13.96
C PHE A 361 20.05 -5.97 13.78
N PRO A 362 20.70 -7.15 13.91
CA PRO A 362 19.98 -8.42 13.82
C PRO A 362 18.80 -8.48 14.78
N ASN A 363 17.70 -9.11 14.35
CA ASN A 363 16.43 -9.24 15.08
C ASN A 363 15.62 -7.93 15.22
N LEU A 364 16.07 -6.82 14.63
CA LEU A 364 15.33 -5.58 14.57
C LEU A 364 14.79 -5.36 13.15
N PHE A 365 13.49 -5.11 13.03
CA PHE A 365 12.77 -4.90 11.78
C PHE A 365 12.11 -3.53 11.76
N GLY A 366 11.90 -2.98 10.58
CA GLY A 366 11.13 -1.76 10.40
C GLY A 366 9.97 -1.96 9.45
N ALA A 367 8.86 -1.22 9.63
CA ALA A 367 7.70 -1.29 8.75
C ALA A 367 6.93 0.03 8.63
N GLY A 368 6.32 0.23 7.45
CA GLY A 368 5.42 1.35 7.19
C GLY A 368 6.14 2.68 6.99
N GLN A 369 5.55 3.76 7.52
CA GLN A 369 6.10 5.10 7.36
C GLN A 369 7.45 5.29 8.03
N PHE A 370 7.74 4.49 9.05
CA PHE A 370 9.08 4.44 9.65
C PHE A 370 10.17 4.12 8.62
N ASN A 371 9.87 3.29 7.62
CA ASN A 371 10.79 2.97 6.50
C ASN A 371 10.75 4.01 5.35
N GLY A 372 10.17 5.18 5.58
CA GLY A 372 10.12 6.23 4.57
C GLY A 372 9.07 6.04 3.48
N SER A 373 8.10 5.15 3.66
CA SER A 373 6.92 5.06 2.77
C SER A 373 5.79 5.99 3.23
N SER A 374 4.76 6.17 2.40
CA SER A 374 3.57 6.96 2.73
C SER A 374 2.33 6.29 2.15
N GLY A 375 1.41 5.89 3.02
CA GLY A 375 0.13 5.26 2.69
C GLY A 375 -0.17 4.07 3.59
N TYR A 376 -1.45 3.83 3.83
CA TYR A 376 -1.93 2.76 4.72
C TYR A 376 -1.59 1.38 4.17
N GLU A 377 -1.77 1.20 2.87
CA GLU A 377 -1.57 -0.06 2.16
C GLU A 377 -0.09 -0.42 2.05
N GLU A 378 0.77 0.57 1.81
CA GLU A 378 2.22 0.39 1.84
C GLU A 378 2.70 0.01 3.25
N ALA A 379 2.08 0.61 4.28
CA ALA A 379 2.40 0.31 5.66
C ALA A 379 1.97 -1.11 6.04
N ALA A 380 0.74 -1.51 5.71
CA ALA A 380 0.21 -2.85 5.95
C ALA A 380 1.04 -3.93 5.24
N ALA A 381 1.40 -3.72 3.96
CA ALA A 381 2.23 -4.64 3.18
C ALA A 381 3.60 -4.86 3.83
N GLN A 382 4.27 -3.79 4.26
CA GLN A 382 5.55 -3.89 4.96
C GLN A 382 5.40 -4.55 6.34
N GLY A 383 4.33 -4.20 7.08
CA GLY A 383 4.02 -4.82 8.36
C GLY A 383 3.88 -6.32 8.26
N LEU A 384 3.11 -6.79 7.26
CA LEU A 384 2.92 -8.22 7.01
C LEU A 384 4.26 -8.92 6.73
N VAL A 385 5.10 -8.37 5.84
CA VAL A 385 6.42 -8.94 5.51
C VAL A 385 7.34 -8.94 6.72
N ALA A 386 7.41 -7.85 7.48
CA ALA A 386 8.27 -7.74 8.66
C ALA A 386 7.82 -8.70 9.78
N GLY A 387 6.50 -8.79 10.03
CA GLY A 387 5.94 -9.70 11.04
C GLY A 387 6.15 -11.18 10.69
N ILE A 388 5.94 -11.55 9.43
CA ILE A 388 6.25 -12.91 8.94
C ILE A 388 7.73 -13.22 9.18
N ASN A 389 8.65 -12.34 8.75
CA ASN A 389 10.08 -12.60 8.84
C ASN A 389 10.59 -12.57 10.29
N ALA A 390 10.05 -11.72 11.15
CA ALA A 390 10.36 -11.73 12.57
C ALA A 390 9.97 -13.08 13.21
N ALA A 391 8.78 -13.59 12.89
CA ALA A 391 8.31 -14.89 13.37
C ALA A 391 9.12 -16.05 12.80
N LEU A 392 9.36 -16.09 11.48
CA LEU A 392 10.14 -17.14 10.83
C LEU A 392 11.55 -17.22 11.43
N LYS A 393 12.16 -16.08 11.75
CA LYS A 393 13.48 -16.01 12.38
C LYS A 393 13.48 -16.64 13.78
N VAL A 394 12.47 -16.31 14.62
CA VAL A 394 12.28 -16.94 15.94
C VAL A 394 12.08 -18.45 15.82
N LEU A 395 11.35 -18.88 14.79
CA LEU A 395 11.05 -20.30 14.53
C LEU A 395 12.22 -21.06 13.87
N GLY A 396 13.33 -20.40 13.55
CA GLY A 396 14.48 -21.00 12.86
C GLY A 396 14.17 -21.45 11.42
N LYS A 397 13.17 -20.81 10.77
CA LYS A 397 12.75 -21.10 9.39
C LYS A 397 13.40 -20.14 8.39
N SER A 398 13.45 -20.55 7.12
CA SER A 398 13.92 -19.68 6.03
C SER A 398 13.08 -18.43 5.90
N PRO A 399 13.69 -17.26 5.63
CA PRO A 399 12.96 -16.00 5.51
C PRO A 399 12.09 -15.95 4.25
N LEU A 400 10.99 -15.21 4.32
CA LEU A 400 10.16 -14.84 3.17
C LEU A 400 10.79 -13.66 2.43
N ILE A 401 11.13 -13.86 1.15
CA ILE A 401 11.56 -12.79 0.24
C ILE A 401 10.64 -12.79 -0.97
N LEU A 402 9.89 -11.71 -1.13
CA LEU A 402 9.00 -11.50 -2.29
C LEU A 402 9.76 -10.82 -3.42
N ASP A 403 9.77 -11.43 -4.61
CA ASP A 403 10.40 -10.84 -5.78
C ASP A 403 9.51 -9.78 -6.47
N ARG A 404 10.16 -8.85 -7.21
CA ARG A 404 9.48 -7.77 -7.95
C ARG A 404 8.53 -8.26 -9.04
N ALA A 405 8.80 -9.43 -9.61
CA ALA A 405 7.99 -10.02 -10.67
C ALA A 405 6.84 -10.86 -10.11
N GLY A 406 6.91 -11.23 -8.85
CA GLY A 406 5.88 -12.00 -8.15
C GLY A 406 4.81 -11.13 -7.49
N SER A 407 5.15 -9.90 -7.08
CA SER A 407 4.20 -9.06 -6.34
C SER A 407 4.53 -7.56 -6.37
N TYR A 408 3.50 -6.72 -6.18
CA TYR A 408 3.66 -5.30 -5.86
C TYR A 408 4.31 -5.09 -4.49
N ILE A 409 4.05 -5.98 -3.52
CA ILE A 409 4.73 -5.97 -2.22
C ILE A 409 6.23 -6.18 -2.43
N GLY A 410 6.64 -7.15 -3.26
CA GLY A 410 8.05 -7.35 -3.61
C GLY A 410 8.66 -6.14 -4.33
N THR A 411 7.91 -5.50 -5.24
CA THR A 411 8.34 -4.24 -5.88
C THR A 411 8.53 -3.12 -4.86
N LEU A 412 7.61 -2.96 -3.91
CA LEU A 412 7.67 -1.96 -2.84
C LEU A 412 8.92 -2.16 -1.97
N VAL A 413 9.11 -3.38 -1.46
CA VAL A 413 10.24 -3.70 -0.59
C VAL A 413 11.57 -3.53 -1.32
N ASP A 414 11.69 -4.07 -2.54
CA ASP A 414 12.92 -3.94 -3.33
C ASP A 414 13.25 -2.47 -3.66
N ASP A 415 12.27 -1.64 -4.04
CA ASP A 415 12.50 -0.21 -4.28
C ASP A 415 13.01 0.49 -3.00
N LEU A 416 12.44 0.19 -1.83
CA LEU A 416 12.88 0.78 -0.57
C LEU A 416 14.31 0.40 -0.22
N VAL A 417 14.66 -0.89 -0.24
CA VAL A 417 15.96 -1.35 0.25
C VAL A 417 17.11 -1.17 -0.77
N THR A 418 16.80 -1.02 -2.07
CA THR A 418 17.81 -0.83 -3.13
C THR A 418 17.95 0.60 -3.61
N LYS A 419 16.83 1.29 -3.85
CA LYS A 419 16.82 2.68 -4.35
C LYS A 419 16.75 3.70 -3.22
N GLY A 420 16.25 3.28 -2.05
CA GLY A 420 15.97 4.16 -0.94
C GLY A 420 14.77 5.08 -1.19
N ALA A 421 14.55 6.01 -0.28
CA ALA A 421 13.48 6.99 -0.35
C ALA A 421 14.04 8.39 -0.08
N ASN A 422 14.23 9.20 -1.13
CA ASN A 422 14.62 10.61 -0.98
C ASN A 422 13.42 11.51 -0.66
N GLU A 423 12.22 11.02 -0.89
CA GLU A 423 10.92 11.61 -0.56
C GLU A 423 10.00 10.47 -0.08
N PRO A 424 8.92 10.72 0.67
CA PRO A 424 8.01 9.66 1.10
C PRO A 424 7.55 8.81 -0.07
N TYR A 425 7.97 7.52 -0.05
CA TYR A 425 7.70 6.58 -1.13
C TYR A 425 6.20 6.28 -1.23
N ARG A 426 5.69 6.27 -2.45
CA ARG A 426 4.35 5.77 -2.79
C ARG A 426 4.40 4.73 -3.87
N MET A 427 3.62 3.66 -3.69
CA MET A 427 3.41 2.68 -4.74
C MET A 427 2.53 3.27 -5.85
N MET A 428 3.00 3.10 -7.07
CA MET A 428 2.32 3.49 -8.31
C MET A 428 2.41 2.33 -9.30
N THR A 429 1.41 2.17 -10.18
CA THR A 429 1.46 1.13 -11.21
C THR A 429 2.66 1.25 -12.15
N SER A 430 3.20 2.47 -12.30
CA SER A 430 4.41 2.74 -13.12
C SER A 430 5.71 2.22 -12.49
N ARG A 431 5.70 1.86 -11.21
CA ARG A 431 6.91 1.32 -10.56
C ARG A 431 7.16 -0.16 -10.85
N SER A 432 6.12 -0.88 -11.25
CA SER A 432 6.27 -2.27 -11.69
C SER A 432 6.49 -2.34 -13.20
N GLU A 433 7.48 -3.12 -13.61
CA GLU A 433 7.79 -3.47 -14.98
C GLU A 433 6.80 -4.50 -15.56
N TYR A 434 6.11 -5.25 -14.69
CA TYR A 434 5.30 -6.43 -15.03
C TYR A 434 3.81 -6.27 -14.71
N ARG A 435 3.25 -5.08 -14.96
CA ARG A 435 1.88 -4.71 -14.55
C ARG A 435 0.78 -5.66 -15.02
N LEU A 436 0.95 -6.27 -16.19
CA LEU A 436 -0.05 -7.19 -16.74
C LEU A 436 -0.02 -8.57 -16.06
N ILE A 437 1.12 -8.95 -15.50
CA ILE A 437 1.24 -10.16 -14.67
C ILE A 437 0.75 -9.87 -13.24
N LEU A 438 1.09 -8.68 -12.71
CA LEU A 438 0.82 -8.29 -11.32
C LEU A 438 -0.53 -7.55 -11.19
N ARG A 439 -1.60 -8.11 -11.72
CA ARG A 439 -2.94 -7.51 -11.60
C ARG A 439 -3.51 -7.72 -10.19
N GLN A 440 -4.47 -6.88 -9.81
CA GLN A 440 -5.17 -7.07 -8.54
C GLN A 440 -6.13 -8.28 -8.57
N ASP A 441 -6.71 -8.63 -9.73
CA ASP A 441 -7.64 -9.73 -9.89
C ASP A 441 -6.98 -11.10 -9.68
N ASN A 442 -5.69 -11.23 -9.95
CA ASN A 442 -4.94 -12.49 -9.85
C ASN A 442 -3.93 -12.54 -8.67
N ALA A 443 -4.09 -11.70 -7.66
CA ALA A 443 -3.19 -11.70 -6.52
C ALA A 443 -3.23 -13.03 -5.75
N ASP A 444 -4.39 -13.68 -5.67
CA ASP A 444 -4.56 -15.00 -5.07
C ASP A 444 -3.76 -16.08 -5.80
N GLU A 445 -3.73 -16.08 -7.13
CA GLU A 445 -2.95 -17.04 -7.92
C GLU A 445 -1.45 -16.97 -7.64
N ARG A 446 -0.96 -15.78 -7.36
CA ARG A 446 0.45 -15.51 -7.13
C ARG A 446 0.90 -15.75 -5.69
N LEU A 447 0.03 -15.50 -4.70
CA LEU A 447 0.43 -15.38 -3.31
C LEU A 447 -0.32 -16.31 -2.34
N THR A 448 -1.53 -16.80 -2.65
CA THR A 448 -2.25 -17.71 -1.74
C THR A 448 -1.52 -19.04 -1.51
N PRO A 449 -0.88 -19.67 -2.53
CA PRO A 449 -0.06 -20.86 -2.28
C PRO A 449 1.09 -20.59 -1.30
N LEU A 450 1.74 -19.44 -1.42
CA LEU A 450 2.82 -19.03 -0.53
C LEU A 450 2.31 -18.73 0.89
N GLY A 451 1.16 -18.05 1.00
CA GLY A 451 0.50 -17.80 2.30
C GLY A 451 0.12 -19.09 3.03
N HIS A 452 -0.31 -20.12 2.28
CA HIS A 452 -0.59 -21.45 2.82
C HIS A 452 0.69 -22.16 3.27
N GLU A 453 1.74 -22.17 2.46
CA GLU A 453 3.04 -22.76 2.79
C GLU A 453 3.64 -22.17 4.08
N ILE A 454 3.53 -20.86 4.26
CA ILE A 454 3.98 -20.16 5.46
C ILE A 454 3.14 -20.52 6.68
N GLY A 455 1.84 -20.82 6.51
CA GLY A 455 0.89 -21.16 7.57
C GLY A 455 -0.07 -20.02 7.94
N LEU A 456 -0.21 -18.97 7.12
CA LEU A 456 -1.16 -17.88 7.33
C LEU A 456 -2.52 -18.10 6.67
N ILE A 457 -2.58 -18.93 5.64
CA ILE A 457 -3.81 -19.32 4.94
C ILE A 457 -4.23 -20.70 5.43
N SER A 458 -5.48 -20.84 5.90
CA SER A 458 -6.05 -22.11 6.34
C SER A 458 -6.21 -23.10 5.19
N GLU A 459 -6.23 -24.40 5.52
CA GLU A 459 -6.48 -25.46 4.53
C GLU A 459 -7.84 -25.26 3.83
N GLU A 460 -8.89 -24.88 4.57
CA GLU A 460 -10.22 -24.63 3.98
C GLU A 460 -10.15 -23.51 2.91
N ARG A 461 -9.50 -22.40 3.22
CA ARG A 461 -9.34 -21.28 2.28
C ARG A 461 -8.50 -21.71 1.07
N TYR A 462 -7.45 -22.51 1.29
CA TYR A 462 -6.59 -23.01 0.23
C TYR A 462 -7.35 -23.96 -0.71
N GLN A 463 -8.22 -24.83 -0.18
CA GLN A 463 -9.05 -25.71 -0.99
C GLN A 463 -10.09 -24.92 -1.83
N LYS A 464 -10.69 -23.86 -1.29
CA LYS A 464 -11.55 -22.94 -2.06
C LYS A 464 -10.78 -22.31 -3.22
N PHE A 465 -9.54 -21.87 -2.96
CA PHE A 465 -8.66 -21.34 -4.00
C PHE A 465 -8.35 -22.39 -5.09
N LEU A 466 -7.97 -23.60 -4.73
CA LEU A 466 -7.68 -24.68 -5.69
C LEU A 466 -8.91 -25.01 -6.55
N ASN A 467 -10.08 -25.07 -5.96
CA ASN A 467 -11.34 -25.27 -6.71
C ASN A 467 -11.59 -24.14 -7.70
N LYS A 468 -11.39 -22.88 -7.31
CA LYS A 468 -11.48 -21.71 -8.21
C LYS A 468 -10.53 -21.86 -9.41
N GLN A 469 -9.28 -22.27 -9.17
CA GLN A 469 -8.30 -22.47 -10.23
C GLN A 469 -8.70 -23.59 -11.19
N GLU A 470 -9.26 -24.67 -10.67
CA GLU A 470 -9.74 -25.78 -11.50
C GLU A 470 -10.93 -25.35 -12.38
N LEU A 471 -11.92 -24.65 -11.80
CA LEU A 471 -13.06 -24.10 -12.56
C LEU A 471 -12.60 -23.16 -13.68
N LYS A 472 -11.63 -22.29 -13.40
CA LYS A 472 -11.03 -21.40 -14.41
C LYS A 472 -10.38 -22.19 -15.57
N LYS A 473 -9.60 -23.22 -15.25
CA LYS A 473 -8.98 -24.09 -16.27
C LYS A 473 -10.02 -24.83 -17.12
N GLN A 474 -11.05 -25.36 -16.48
CA GLN A 474 -12.14 -26.04 -17.17
C GLN A 474 -12.86 -25.10 -18.12
N GLU A 475 -13.14 -23.86 -17.71
CA GLU A 475 -13.80 -22.88 -18.53
C GLU A 475 -12.94 -22.47 -19.74
N ILE A 476 -11.66 -22.20 -19.57
CA ILE A 476 -10.75 -21.92 -20.70
C ILE A 476 -10.70 -23.10 -21.67
N LYS A 477 -10.68 -24.34 -21.17
CA LYS A 477 -10.72 -25.54 -22.00
C LYS A 477 -12.03 -25.64 -22.77
N ARG A 478 -13.18 -25.39 -22.10
CA ARG A 478 -14.50 -25.39 -22.74
C ARG A 478 -14.56 -24.37 -23.88
N LEU A 479 -14.13 -23.14 -23.65
CA LEU A 479 -14.09 -22.06 -24.64
C LEU A 479 -13.20 -22.40 -25.85
N LYS A 480 -12.11 -23.16 -25.64
CA LYS A 480 -11.25 -23.65 -26.75
C LYS A 480 -11.90 -24.73 -27.60
N THR A 481 -12.84 -25.50 -27.07
CA THR A 481 -13.44 -26.64 -27.73
C THR A 481 -14.86 -26.37 -28.24
N THR A 482 -15.55 -25.38 -27.69
CA THR A 482 -16.93 -25.05 -28.11
C THR A 482 -16.93 -24.27 -29.42
N VAL A 483 -17.60 -24.80 -30.43
CA VAL A 483 -17.73 -24.17 -31.76
C VAL A 483 -19.10 -23.50 -31.85
N ILE A 484 -19.13 -22.26 -32.29
CA ILE A 484 -20.34 -21.48 -32.60
C ILE A 484 -20.56 -21.50 -34.12
N SER A 485 -21.73 -21.90 -34.53
CA SER A 485 -22.13 -21.94 -35.95
C SER A 485 -22.56 -20.55 -36.46
N PRO A 486 -22.41 -20.24 -37.75
CA PRO A 486 -22.76 -18.95 -38.34
C PRO A 486 -24.29 -18.86 -38.58
N THR A 487 -25.05 -18.63 -37.49
CA THR A 487 -26.50 -18.39 -37.58
C THR A 487 -26.80 -16.91 -37.74
N GLU A 488 -28.01 -16.55 -38.22
CA GLU A 488 -28.44 -15.15 -38.31
C GLU A 488 -28.41 -14.45 -36.96
N GLU A 489 -28.80 -15.12 -35.88
CA GLU A 489 -28.78 -14.59 -34.51
C GLU A 489 -27.35 -14.26 -34.07
N VAL A 490 -26.40 -15.17 -34.28
CA VAL A 490 -24.99 -14.94 -33.96
C VAL A 490 -24.45 -13.77 -34.75
N ASN A 491 -24.64 -13.74 -36.08
CA ASN A 491 -24.10 -12.67 -36.92
C ASN A 491 -24.74 -11.31 -36.60
N LYS A 492 -26.02 -11.28 -36.21
CA LYS A 492 -26.68 -10.08 -35.72
C LYS A 492 -25.98 -9.49 -34.48
N ILE A 493 -25.69 -10.31 -33.47
CA ILE A 493 -24.97 -9.89 -32.28
C ILE A 493 -23.57 -9.36 -32.62
N LEU A 494 -22.84 -10.05 -33.51
CA LEU A 494 -21.52 -9.62 -33.95
C LEU A 494 -21.58 -8.26 -34.66
N THR A 495 -22.55 -8.07 -35.55
CA THR A 495 -22.73 -6.79 -36.26
C THR A 495 -23.14 -5.66 -35.33
N GLU A 496 -24.08 -5.90 -34.40
CA GLU A 496 -24.49 -4.92 -33.38
C GLU A 496 -23.35 -4.46 -32.48
N ARG A 497 -22.36 -5.35 -32.27
CA ARG A 497 -21.13 -5.05 -31.53
C ARG A 497 -20.01 -4.47 -32.39
N GLY A 498 -20.25 -4.23 -33.69
CA GLY A 498 -19.27 -3.62 -34.60
C GLY A 498 -18.09 -4.53 -34.94
N THR A 499 -18.30 -5.85 -34.92
CA THR A 499 -17.31 -6.84 -35.35
C THR A 499 -17.77 -7.62 -36.58
N SER A 500 -16.84 -8.26 -37.29
CA SER A 500 -17.14 -8.99 -38.51
C SER A 500 -17.98 -10.22 -38.24
N GLU A 501 -18.93 -10.49 -39.14
CA GLU A 501 -19.70 -11.74 -39.20
C GLU A 501 -18.79 -12.96 -39.36
N ILE A 502 -19.30 -14.12 -38.98
CA ILE A 502 -18.65 -15.41 -39.24
C ILE A 502 -19.38 -16.16 -40.36
N THR A 503 -18.64 -16.80 -41.24
CA THR A 503 -19.17 -17.60 -42.37
C THR A 503 -18.99 -19.10 -42.17
N THR A 504 -18.14 -19.48 -41.21
CA THR A 504 -17.85 -20.86 -40.81
C THR A 504 -17.90 -20.98 -39.29
N GLY A 505 -17.94 -22.20 -38.76
CA GLY A 505 -17.86 -22.45 -37.33
C GLY A 505 -16.57 -21.91 -36.74
N VAL A 506 -16.69 -21.16 -35.63
CA VAL A 506 -15.57 -20.51 -34.93
C VAL A 506 -15.60 -20.89 -33.44
N HIS A 507 -14.44 -21.14 -32.84
CA HIS A 507 -14.38 -21.42 -31.41
C HIS A 507 -14.73 -20.18 -30.56
N LEU A 508 -15.43 -20.38 -29.44
CA LEU A 508 -15.79 -19.29 -28.52
C LEU A 508 -14.59 -18.47 -28.09
N ILE A 509 -13.45 -19.11 -27.85
CA ILE A 509 -12.22 -18.42 -27.45
C ILE A 509 -11.78 -17.38 -28.50
N ASP A 510 -11.96 -17.65 -29.79
CA ASP A 510 -11.57 -16.73 -30.87
C ASP A 510 -12.53 -15.55 -30.98
N LEU A 511 -13.79 -15.72 -30.59
CA LEU A 511 -14.74 -14.62 -30.45
C LEU A 511 -14.36 -13.72 -29.26
N ILE A 512 -14.01 -14.28 -28.10
CA ILE A 512 -13.57 -13.52 -26.91
C ILE A 512 -12.29 -12.71 -27.19
N LYS A 513 -11.39 -13.21 -28.06
CA LYS A 513 -10.18 -12.47 -28.47
C LYS A 513 -10.47 -11.18 -29.24
N ARG A 514 -11.68 -11.02 -29.79
CA ARG A 514 -12.05 -9.80 -30.53
C ARG A 514 -12.25 -8.63 -29.57
N PRO A 515 -11.66 -7.45 -29.83
CA PRO A 515 -11.73 -6.29 -28.91
C PRO A 515 -13.16 -5.82 -28.59
N GLN A 516 -14.09 -5.99 -29.55
CA GLN A 516 -15.49 -5.55 -29.45
C GLN A 516 -16.36 -6.48 -28.60
N LEU A 517 -15.90 -7.70 -28.34
CA LEU A 517 -16.62 -8.72 -27.58
C LEU A 517 -16.00 -8.92 -26.22
N ASP A 518 -16.82 -9.22 -25.25
CA ASP A 518 -16.45 -9.64 -23.91
C ASP A 518 -17.18 -10.93 -23.54
N TYR A 519 -16.81 -11.52 -22.43
CA TYR A 519 -17.43 -12.77 -21.99
C TYR A 519 -18.96 -12.61 -21.80
N LYS A 520 -19.42 -11.45 -21.33
CA LYS A 520 -20.83 -11.16 -21.09
C LYS A 520 -21.62 -11.04 -22.39
N SER A 521 -21.06 -10.42 -23.42
CA SER A 521 -21.74 -10.20 -24.71
C SER A 521 -22.05 -11.49 -25.47
N LEU A 522 -21.38 -12.59 -25.12
CA LEU A 522 -21.60 -13.89 -25.75
C LEU A 522 -22.62 -14.77 -24.99
N GLU A 523 -23.25 -14.24 -23.93
CA GLU A 523 -24.14 -15.01 -23.05
C GLU A 523 -25.33 -15.65 -23.80
N SER A 524 -25.93 -14.92 -24.72
CA SER A 524 -27.10 -15.39 -25.48
C SER A 524 -26.79 -16.48 -26.50
N ILE A 525 -25.55 -16.56 -27.00
CA ILE A 525 -25.10 -17.54 -27.98
C ILE A 525 -24.32 -18.71 -27.39
N ASP A 526 -23.88 -18.57 -26.14
CA ASP A 526 -23.16 -19.60 -25.38
C ASP A 526 -24.13 -20.39 -24.50
N THR A 527 -24.94 -21.24 -25.10
CA THR A 527 -25.98 -22.04 -24.41
C THR A 527 -25.43 -23.04 -23.39
N GLY A 528 -24.14 -23.38 -23.49
CA GLY A 528 -23.44 -24.29 -22.57
C GLY A 528 -22.68 -23.55 -21.45
N ARG A 529 -22.92 -22.26 -21.29
CA ARG A 529 -22.20 -21.42 -20.31
C ARG A 529 -22.47 -21.87 -18.87
N PRO A 530 -21.41 -22.17 -18.09
CA PRO A 530 -21.57 -22.53 -16.68
C PRO A 530 -21.93 -21.32 -15.83
N LYS A 531 -22.59 -21.56 -14.71
CA LYS A 531 -22.78 -20.56 -13.65
C LYS A 531 -21.53 -20.52 -12.77
N LEU A 532 -20.65 -19.55 -13.00
CA LEU A 532 -19.43 -19.35 -12.23
C LEU A 532 -19.44 -17.96 -11.57
N ASP A 533 -18.59 -17.80 -10.58
CA ASP A 533 -18.35 -16.50 -9.94
C ASP A 533 -17.89 -15.46 -11.00
N PRO A 534 -18.41 -14.23 -10.98
CA PRO A 534 -18.01 -13.17 -11.90
C PRO A 534 -16.50 -12.91 -11.94
N ASN A 535 -15.79 -13.08 -10.81
CA ASN A 535 -14.34 -12.93 -10.76
C ASN A 535 -13.61 -14.00 -11.60
N ILE A 536 -14.17 -15.21 -11.72
CA ILE A 536 -13.60 -16.26 -12.59
C ILE A 536 -13.73 -15.83 -14.05
N PHE A 537 -14.88 -15.31 -14.45
CA PHE A 537 -15.12 -14.83 -15.81
C PHE A 537 -14.18 -13.69 -16.20
N GLU A 538 -13.96 -12.73 -15.29
CA GLU A 538 -13.03 -11.62 -15.52
C GLU A 538 -11.59 -12.14 -15.73
N GLN A 539 -11.13 -13.07 -14.89
CA GLN A 539 -9.82 -13.69 -15.03
C GLN A 539 -9.68 -14.47 -16.33
N VAL A 540 -10.69 -15.27 -16.70
CA VAL A 540 -10.72 -16.02 -17.96
C VAL A 540 -10.63 -15.08 -19.16
N GLU A 541 -11.42 -14.03 -19.19
CA GLU A 541 -11.42 -13.05 -20.27
C GLU A 541 -10.06 -12.38 -20.42
N VAL A 542 -9.48 -11.91 -19.30
CA VAL A 542 -8.17 -11.26 -19.30
C VAL A 542 -7.07 -12.22 -19.78
N GLU A 543 -7.06 -13.47 -19.33
CA GLU A 543 -6.07 -14.45 -19.79
C GLU A 543 -6.17 -14.70 -21.30
N ILE A 544 -7.37 -14.80 -21.83
CA ILE A 544 -7.58 -15.04 -23.27
C ILE A 544 -7.18 -13.83 -24.12
N LYS A 545 -7.66 -12.64 -23.75
CA LYS A 545 -7.40 -11.42 -24.53
C LYS A 545 -5.94 -10.97 -24.50
N TYR A 546 -5.27 -11.19 -23.40
CA TYR A 546 -3.90 -10.71 -23.19
C TYR A 546 -2.84 -11.82 -23.24
N GLU A 547 -3.20 -13.04 -23.67
CA GLU A 547 -2.33 -14.23 -23.72
C GLU A 547 -0.94 -13.93 -24.32
N GLY A 548 -0.89 -13.26 -25.48
CA GLY A 548 0.37 -12.93 -26.15
C GLY A 548 1.25 -11.95 -25.37
N TYR A 549 0.62 -10.95 -24.75
CA TYR A 549 1.34 -9.96 -23.92
C TYR A 549 1.83 -10.57 -22.61
N ILE A 550 1.02 -11.40 -21.97
CA ILE A 550 1.37 -12.13 -20.75
C ILE A 550 2.57 -13.04 -21.02
N SER A 551 2.52 -13.85 -22.11
CA SER A 551 3.63 -14.72 -22.51
C SER A 551 4.93 -13.96 -22.75
N LYS A 552 4.85 -12.78 -23.38
CA LYS A 552 6.03 -11.91 -23.57
C LYS A 552 6.61 -11.41 -22.24
N GLN A 553 5.77 -10.98 -21.32
CA GLN A 553 6.21 -10.54 -19.99
C GLN A 553 6.81 -11.70 -19.17
N LEU A 554 6.22 -12.90 -19.23
CA LEU A 554 6.78 -14.08 -18.54
C LEU A 554 8.20 -14.41 -19.01
N LYS A 555 8.49 -14.29 -20.31
CA LYS A 555 9.87 -14.45 -20.83
C LYS A 555 10.83 -13.40 -20.27
N GLN A 556 10.37 -12.15 -20.11
CA GLN A 556 11.17 -11.09 -19.50
C GLN A 556 11.44 -11.36 -18.01
N VAL A 557 10.43 -11.86 -17.28
CA VAL A 557 10.57 -12.28 -15.88
C VAL A 557 11.61 -13.39 -15.75
N GLU A 558 11.60 -14.38 -16.62
CA GLU A 558 12.59 -15.47 -16.61
C GLU A 558 14.02 -14.93 -16.79
N GLN A 559 14.21 -13.98 -17.70
CA GLN A 559 15.50 -13.32 -17.90
C GLN A 559 15.95 -12.53 -16.65
N MET A 560 15.03 -11.80 -16.04
CA MET A 560 15.30 -11.06 -14.81
C MET A 560 15.68 -12.00 -13.66
N ARG A 561 14.94 -13.10 -13.47
CA ARG A 561 15.26 -14.11 -12.45
C ARG A 561 16.65 -14.73 -12.63
N LYS A 562 17.12 -14.90 -13.87
CA LYS A 562 18.52 -15.34 -14.14
C LYS A 562 19.54 -14.34 -13.59
N LEU A 563 19.27 -13.03 -13.64
CA LEU A 563 20.15 -12.00 -13.05
C LEU A 563 20.02 -11.97 -11.52
N GLU A 564 18.83 -12.15 -10.98
CA GLU A 564 18.63 -12.25 -9.51
C GLU A 564 19.33 -13.47 -8.90
N ASN A 565 19.38 -14.58 -9.61
CA ASN A 565 20.07 -15.77 -9.15
C ASN A 565 21.61 -15.66 -9.23
N ARG A 566 22.15 -14.63 -9.89
CA ARG A 566 23.59 -14.34 -9.89
C ARG A 566 23.96 -13.58 -8.63
N ARG A 567 24.29 -14.31 -7.57
CA ARG A 567 24.65 -13.75 -6.27
C ARG A 567 25.96 -12.97 -6.34
N LEU A 568 26.01 -11.88 -5.60
CA LEU A 568 27.20 -11.11 -5.31
C LEU A 568 27.74 -11.55 -3.95
N PRO A 569 29.07 -11.53 -3.73
CA PRO A 569 29.64 -11.87 -2.44
C PRO A 569 29.13 -10.94 -1.33
N ASP A 570 28.88 -11.53 -0.17
CA ASP A 570 28.58 -10.76 1.03
C ASP A 570 29.84 -9.99 1.47
N ASP A 571 29.64 -8.78 1.97
CA ASP A 571 30.68 -7.92 2.54
C ASP A 571 31.89 -7.64 1.63
N PHE A 572 31.65 -7.55 0.32
CA PHE A 572 32.68 -7.32 -0.69
C PHE A 572 32.97 -5.83 -0.90
N ASP A 573 34.26 -5.46 -1.07
CA ASP A 573 34.68 -4.09 -1.41
C ASP A 573 34.73 -3.88 -2.93
N TYR A 574 33.73 -3.23 -3.48
CA TYR A 574 33.60 -2.97 -4.91
C TYR A 574 34.67 -2.01 -5.49
N ARG A 575 35.45 -1.32 -4.63
CA ARG A 575 36.59 -0.48 -5.06
C ARG A 575 37.72 -1.31 -5.65
N THR A 576 37.78 -2.60 -5.34
CA THR A 576 38.77 -3.54 -5.86
C THR A 576 38.54 -3.94 -7.32
N ILE A 577 37.32 -3.72 -7.86
CA ILE A 577 36.99 -4.10 -9.24
C ILE A 577 37.43 -3.00 -10.20
N LYS A 578 38.46 -3.30 -11.00
CA LYS A 578 38.89 -2.41 -12.09
C LYS A 578 37.82 -2.28 -13.16
N GLY A 579 37.56 -1.05 -13.60
CA GLY A 579 36.57 -0.75 -14.65
C GLY A 579 35.19 -0.33 -14.15
N LEU A 580 34.89 -0.45 -12.84
CA LEU A 580 33.71 0.18 -12.25
C LEU A 580 33.93 1.68 -12.08
N ARG A 581 32.91 2.48 -12.40
CA ARG A 581 32.93 3.95 -12.14
C ARG A 581 32.91 4.22 -10.64
N LEU A 582 33.54 5.32 -10.21
CA LEU A 582 33.60 5.71 -8.79
C LEU A 582 32.22 5.79 -8.14
N GLU A 583 31.25 6.43 -8.83
CA GLU A 583 29.87 6.50 -8.35
C GLU A 583 29.25 5.12 -8.13
N ALA A 584 29.46 4.19 -9.06
CA ALA A 584 28.98 2.82 -8.94
C ALA A 584 29.65 2.08 -7.76
N GLN A 585 30.97 2.24 -7.57
CA GLN A 585 31.69 1.67 -6.43
C GLN A 585 31.14 2.17 -5.10
N GLU A 586 30.92 3.48 -4.95
CA GLU A 586 30.36 4.08 -3.74
C GLU A 586 28.95 3.56 -3.44
N LYS A 587 28.09 3.53 -4.47
CA LYS A 587 26.70 3.06 -4.33
C LYS A 587 26.62 1.57 -3.99
N LEU A 588 27.41 0.74 -4.66
CA LEU A 588 27.46 -0.70 -4.42
C LEU A 588 28.01 -1.01 -3.01
N ASN A 589 29.05 -0.30 -2.56
CA ASN A 589 29.59 -0.46 -1.20
C ASN A 589 28.59 0.01 -0.11
N LYS A 590 27.81 1.07 -0.39
CA LYS A 590 26.79 1.55 0.55
C LYS A 590 25.61 0.60 0.66
N ILE A 591 25.10 0.10 -0.48
CA ILE A 591 23.85 -0.67 -0.54
C ILE A 591 24.10 -2.16 -0.33
N LYS A 592 25.29 -2.67 -0.71
CA LYS A 592 25.67 -4.08 -0.63
C LYS A 592 24.60 -4.99 -1.25
N PRO A 593 24.34 -4.89 -2.57
CA PRO A 593 23.32 -5.69 -3.23
C PRO A 593 23.68 -7.19 -3.18
N LEU A 594 22.67 -8.04 -2.98
CA LEU A 594 22.85 -9.49 -2.88
C LEU A 594 22.94 -10.18 -4.25
N SER A 595 22.58 -9.48 -5.33
CA SER A 595 22.54 -10.03 -6.69
C SER A 595 22.88 -8.99 -7.75
N ILE A 596 23.25 -9.48 -8.95
CA ILE A 596 23.39 -8.63 -10.14
C ILE A 596 22.06 -7.94 -10.49
N GLY A 597 20.94 -8.62 -10.31
CA GLY A 597 19.62 -8.02 -10.51
C GLY A 597 19.39 -6.81 -9.59
N GLN A 598 19.67 -6.94 -8.29
CA GLN A 598 19.61 -5.80 -7.35
C GLN A 598 20.58 -4.68 -7.74
N ALA A 599 21.84 -5.03 -8.04
CA ALA A 599 22.86 -4.06 -8.44
C ALA A 599 22.42 -3.22 -9.65
N SER A 600 21.73 -3.84 -10.63
CA SER A 600 21.25 -3.16 -11.84
C SER A 600 20.15 -2.10 -11.60
N ARG A 601 19.48 -2.16 -10.44
CA ARG A 601 18.41 -1.21 -10.07
C ARG A 601 18.88 -0.05 -9.19
N ILE A 602 20.11 -0.10 -8.72
CA ILE A 602 20.69 0.97 -7.90
C ILE A 602 20.92 2.21 -8.76
N SER A 603 20.37 3.34 -8.32
CA SER A 603 20.60 4.63 -9.00
C SER A 603 22.08 4.99 -8.98
N GLY A 604 22.65 5.28 -10.15
CA GLY A 604 24.09 5.53 -10.34
C GLY A 604 24.90 4.32 -10.85
N VAL A 605 24.31 3.11 -10.85
CA VAL A 605 24.89 1.93 -11.49
C VAL A 605 24.35 1.78 -12.91
N SER A 606 25.22 1.84 -13.91
CA SER A 606 24.85 1.77 -15.33
C SER A 606 24.91 0.34 -15.89
N PRO A 607 24.30 0.09 -17.06
CA PRO A 607 24.45 -1.21 -17.75
C PRO A 607 25.91 -1.59 -18.02
N ALA A 608 26.80 -0.61 -18.23
CA ALA A 608 28.23 -0.86 -18.40
C ALA A 608 28.87 -1.38 -17.10
N ASP A 609 28.52 -0.81 -15.93
CA ASP A 609 28.99 -1.29 -14.63
C ASP A 609 28.48 -2.72 -14.37
N ILE A 610 27.25 -3.03 -14.76
CA ILE A 610 26.71 -4.40 -14.64
C ILE A 610 27.48 -5.39 -15.52
N SER A 611 27.87 -4.99 -16.73
CA SER A 611 28.72 -5.81 -17.59
C SER A 611 30.07 -6.10 -16.96
N VAL A 612 30.70 -5.10 -16.33
CA VAL A 612 31.95 -5.26 -15.58
C VAL A 612 31.76 -6.25 -14.41
N LEU A 613 30.70 -6.12 -13.63
CA LEU A 613 30.38 -7.05 -12.53
C LEU A 613 30.17 -8.49 -13.03
N LEU A 614 29.49 -8.66 -14.17
CA LEU A 614 29.26 -10.00 -14.76
C LEU A 614 30.58 -10.66 -15.21
N ILE A 615 31.49 -9.89 -15.82
CA ILE A 615 32.81 -10.36 -16.23
C ILE A 615 33.61 -10.73 -14.99
N TRP A 616 33.64 -9.86 -13.98
CA TRP A 616 34.34 -10.11 -12.73
C TRP A 616 33.86 -11.40 -12.04
N LEU A 617 32.54 -11.61 -11.94
CA LEU A 617 31.97 -12.84 -11.37
C LEU A 617 32.31 -14.09 -12.17
N ALA A 618 32.46 -13.96 -13.50
CA ALA A 618 32.85 -15.10 -14.33
C ALA A 618 34.36 -15.49 -14.15
N GLN A 619 35.20 -14.52 -13.81
CA GLN A 619 36.63 -14.72 -13.60
C GLN A 619 36.98 -15.19 -12.17
N ASN A 620 36.10 -14.97 -11.20
CA ASN A 620 36.33 -15.27 -9.77
C ASN A 620 35.35 -16.33 -9.22
N LYS A 621 34.87 -17.21 -10.09
CA LYS A 621 34.11 -18.41 -9.72
C LYS A 621 35.01 -19.54 -9.27
#